data_3f834149c7feae3b13284634ead4981e
#
_entry.id   3f834149c7feae3b13284634ead4981e
#
_cell.length_a   1.000
_cell.length_b   1.000
_cell.length_c   1.000
_cell.angle_alpha   90.00
_cell.angle_beta   90.00
_cell.angle_gamma   90.00
#
_symmetry.space_group_name_H-M   'P 1'
#
loop_
_entity.id
_entity.type
_entity.pdbx_description
1 polymer ?
#
loop_
_entity_poly.entity_id
_entity_poly.type
_entity_poly.pdbx_seq_one_letter_code
_entity_poly.pdbx_strand_id
1 'polypeptide(L)'
;MTQLYSVNVVLTPDKSKWSRCPVVEACGDKVLTVGQATRHFMRKSYSVDKAGIPYNDPRCNTAEACMRKDKKDTMGMGWFPGYAINVETGERLNVMFAEDSWLVKHNGADMLFNPSPYTTSNGDYVMGGKHYIYIFGHQDIAYDNSGGKIGRLNGSAGANANWICPIYDEGAWAFEKLYNAEHHSLSATSNLWKSYVYMNVMWTSIPLATDTSIWLSNDVTVKLRVSRPYKQYSDNKLATNVKGMDPNGVANPVNNDMPLYLFSTKGIATQTGMKETAVSAMDKVNVVPNPYYARSSYETGQLDNCVKFINLPKNCTIKIYTLNGTLIRTFKKDNTDSFVDWDLKNSANIPVASGVYLIHITDNQTGEIKTLKWYGIQRPTDVNAF
;
A
#
# COMPACT_ATOMS: atom_id res chain seq x y z
N MET A 1 0.09 -22.82 -6.31
CA MET A 1 0.56 -21.42 -6.31
C MET A 1 -0.01 -20.59 -7.47
N THR A 2 -1.15 -20.93 -7.97
CA THR A 2 -1.80 -20.24 -9.10
C THR A 2 -2.45 -18.91 -8.69
N GLN A 3 -2.28 -18.45 -7.45
CA GLN A 3 -2.97 -17.32 -6.87
C GLN A 3 -2.08 -16.37 -6.09
N LEU A 4 -0.78 -16.38 -6.34
CA LEU A 4 0.12 -15.45 -5.70
C LEU A 4 0.04 -14.10 -6.41
N TYR A 5 -0.52 -13.10 -5.73
CA TYR A 5 -0.61 -11.71 -6.20
C TYR A 5 0.04 -10.75 -5.19
N SER A 6 0.25 -9.53 -5.62
CA SER A 6 0.84 -8.49 -4.80
C SER A 6 -0.13 -7.99 -3.74
N VAL A 7 0.35 -7.77 -2.52
CA VAL A 7 -0.45 -7.34 -1.37
C VAL A 7 0.20 -6.14 -0.68
N ASN A 8 -0.64 -5.22 -0.23
CA ASN A 8 -0.27 -4.23 0.77
C ASN A 8 -0.85 -4.64 2.12
N VAL A 9 0.01 -4.76 3.13
CA VAL A 9 -0.39 -4.93 4.53
C VAL A 9 -0.22 -3.59 5.21
N VAL A 10 -1.32 -3.02 5.68
CA VAL A 10 -1.32 -1.73 6.36
C VAL A 10 -1.51 -1.95 7.85
N LEU A 11 -0.57 -1.46 8.65
CA LEU A 11 -0.68 -1.37 10.10
C LEU A 11 -1.05 0.08 10.45
N THR A 12 -2.05 0.30 11.30
CA THR A 12 -2.60 1.63 11.57
C THR A 12 -3.09 1.75 13.01
N PRO A 13 -2.87 2.91 13.66
CA PRO A 13 -3.48 3.21 14.96
C PRO A 13 -4.99 3.39 14.91
N ASP A 14 -5.56 3.62 13.72
CA ASP A 14 -7.00 3.79 13.52
C ASP A 14 -7.74 2.46 13.72
N LYS A 15 -8.30 2.29 14.92
CA LYS A 15 -9.04 1.08 15.32
C LYS A 15 -10.25 0.79 14.44
N SER A 16 -10.79 1.75 13.71
CA SER A 16 -11.92 1.53 12.79
C SER A 16 -11.53 0.63 11.61
N LYS A 17 -10.26 0.66 11.23
CA LYS A 17 -9.69 -0.10 10.10
C LYS A 17 -9.16 -1.48 10.49
N TRP A 18 -9.12 -1.81 11.77
CA TRP A 18 -8.58 -3.08 12.23
C TRP A 18 -9.37 -4.27 11.70
N SER A 19 -8.67 -5.35 11.46
CA SER A 19 -9.27 -6.61 11.02
C SER A 19 -9.50 -7.54 12.19
N ARG A 20 -10.72 -8.01 12.33
CA ARG A 20 -11.02 -9.14 13.21
C ARG A 20 -10.52 -10.44 12.56
N CYS A 21 -9.91 -11.31 13.33
CA CYS A 21 -9.31 -12.51 12.78
C CYS A 21 -9.10 -13.59 13.84
N PRO A 22 -9.01 -14.87 13.45
CA PRO A 22 -8.57 -15.93 14.35
C PRO A 22 -7.12 -15.73 14.78
N VAL A 23 -6.83 -16.17 16.00
CA VAL A 23 -5.48 -16.24 16.54
C VAL A 23 -5.10 -17.69 16.73
N VAL A 24 -3.95 -18.09 16.18
CA VAL A 24 -3.49 -19.48 16.22
C VAL A 24 -2.25 -19.62 17.11
N GLU A 25 -2.08 -20.82 17.66
CA GLU A 25 -0.97 -21.14 18.57
C GLU A 25 0.28 -21.51 17.78
N ALA A 26 1.37 -20.80 18.03
CA ALA A 26 2.69 -21.08 17.44
C ALA A 26 3.52 -22.06 18.28
N CYS A 27 3.24 -22.18 19.58
CA CYS A 27 3.93 -23.11 20.47
C CYS A 27 3.55 -24.57 20.17
N GLY A 28 4.53 -25.43 20.13
CA GLY A 28 4.32 -26.88 19.93
C GLY A 28 4.18 -27.69 21.20
N ASP A 29 4.49 -27.12 22.36
CA ASP A 29 4.52 -27.80 23.64
C ASP A 29 3.19 -27.61 24.39
N LYS A 30 2.45 -28.70 24.59
CA LYS A 30 1.18 -28.70 25.31
C LYS A 30 1.29 -28.27 26.76
N VAL A 31 2.45 -28.45 27.40
CA VAL A 31 2.68 -28.06 28.77
C VAL A 31 2.81 -26.54 28.89
N LEU A 32 3.32 -25.90 27.88
CA LEU A 32 3.52 -24.45 27.82
C LEU A 32 2.36 -23.71 27.16
N THR A 33 1.37 -24.41 26.59
CA THR A 33 0.25 -23.73 25.92
C THR A 33 -0.76 -23.17 26.91
N VAL A 34 -0.96 -21.87 26.85
CA VAL A 34 -2.07 -21.21 27.53
C VAL A 34 -3.37 -21.60 26.81
N GLY A 35 -4.40 -22.00 27.58
CA GLY A 35 -5.68 -22.44 27.00
C GLY A 35 -5.65 -23.79 26.34
N GLN A 36 -4.59 -24.58 26.52
CA GLN A 36 -4.45 -25.95 25.98
C GLN A 36 -4.52 -26.04 24.44
N ALA A 37 -4.24 -24.97 23.74
CA ALA A 37 -4.13 -24.99 22.28
C ALA A 37 -2.90 -25.80 21.84
N THR A 38 -2.98 -26.40 20.68
CA THR A 38 -1.84 -27.06 20.05
C THR A 38 -1.38 -26.29 18.83
N ARG A 39 -0.13 -26.49 18.44
CA ARG A 39 0.49 -25.78 17.34
C ARG A 39 -0.37 -25.80 16.07
N HIS A 40 -0.57 -24.63 15.47
CA HIS A 40 -1.36 -24.43 14.26
C HIS A 40 -2.87 -24.67 14.42
N PHE A 41 -3.37 -24.79 15.63
CA PHE A 41 -4.79 -24.70 15.93
C PHE A 41 -5.13 -23.33 16.49
N MET A 42 -6.42 -23.02 16.51
CA MET A 42 -6.91 -21.79 17.12
C MET A 42 -6.64 -21.79 18.63
N ARG A 43 -6.26 -20.63 19.15
CA ARG A 43 -6.02 -20.50 20.60
C ARG A 43 -7.33 -20.69 21.37
N LYS A 44 -7.26 -21.48 22.43
CA LYS A 44 -8.37 -21.66 23.38
C LYS A 44 -8.41 -20.57 24.45
N SER A 45 -8.13 -19.35 24.03
CA SER A 45 -8.25 -18.14 24.86
C SER A 45 -9.53 -17.41 24.49
N TYR A 46 -10.10 -16.68 25.45
CA TYR A 46 -11.28 -15.87 25.19
C TYR A 46 -11.02 -14.86 24.08
N SER A 47 -12.01 -14.69 23.22
CA SER A 47 -12.00 -13.62 22.21
C SER A 47 -11.99 -12.26 22.89
N VAL A 48 -11.28 -11.30 22.31
CA VAL A 48 -11.07 -9.98 22.88
C VAL A 48 -11.64 -8.87 22.01
N ASP A 49 -11.92 -7.73 22.64
CA ASP A 49 -12.19 -6.48 21.91
C ASP A 49 -10.89 -5.82 21.43
N LYS A 50 -11.00 -4.66 20.78
CA LYS A 50 -9.86 -3.87 20.29
C LYS A 50 -9.00 -3.23 21.39
N ALA A 51 -9.37 -3.39 22.65
CA ALA A 51 -8.59 -3.00 23.81
C ALA A 51 -7.95 -4.21 24.52
N GLY A 52 -8.17 -5.43 24.01
CA GLY A 52 -7.68 -6.66 24.63
C GLY A 52 -8.54 -7.13 25.80
N ILE A 53 -9.75 -6.60 25.96
CA ILE A 53 -10.66 -7.01 27.03
C ILE A 53 -11.34 -8.32 26.62
N PRO A 54 -11.21 -9.40 27.42
CA PRO A 54 -11.79 -10.69 27.08
C PRO A 54 -13.32 -10.66 27.09
N TYR A 55 -13.92 -11.50 26.27
CA TYR A 55 -15.37 -11.66 26.16
C TYR A 55 -16.11 -11.89 27.50
N ASN A 56 -15.51 -12.63 28.41
CA ASN A 56 -16.09 -12.93 29.72
C ASN A 56 -15.85 -11.85 30.79
N ASP A 57 -15.17 -10.76 30.45
CA ASP A 57 -14.95 -9.64 31.37
C ASP A 57 -16.17 -8.71 31.32
N PRO A 58 -16.70 -8.28 32.48
CA PRO A 58 -17.80 -7.32 32.53
C PRO A 58 -17.55 -5.98 31.83
N ARG A 59 -16.29 -5.62 31.58
CA ARG A 59 -15.87 -4.43 30.82
C ARG A 59 -16.05 -4.57 29.33
N CYS A 60 -16.23 -5.78 28.81
CA CYS A 60 -16.60 -6.00 27.42
C CYS A 60 -18.06 -5.58 27.19
N ASN A 61 -18.25 -4.29 26.97
CA ASN A 61 -19.55 -3.62 26.98
C ASN A 61 -20.46 -3.94 25.79
N THR A 62 -19.94 -4.53 24.73
CA THR A 62 -20.72 -4.91 23.55
C THR A 62 -20.34 -6.31 23.10
N ALA A 63 -21.33 -7.19 23.05
CA ALA A 63 -21.14 -8.53 22.50
C ALA A 63 -20.57 -8.47 21.06
N GLU A 64 -20.84 -7.39 20.31
CA GLU A 64 -20.34 -7.16 18.96
C GLU A 64 -18.85 -6.81 18.91
N ALA A 65 -18.28 -6.27 19.99
CA ALA A 65 -16.85 -5.96 20.07
C ALA A 65 -16.00 -7.19 20.29
N CYS A 66 -16.49 -8.16 21.07
CA CYS A 66 -15.74 -9.33 21.50
C CYS A 66 -16.16 -10.61 20.78
N MET A 67 -17.39 -10.69 20.29
CA MET A 67 -17.87 -11.86 19.56
C MET A 67 -18.90 -11.49 18.48
N ARG A 68 -19.12 -12.42 17.56
CA ARG A 68 -20.12 -12.30 16.50
C ARG A 68 -21.54 -12.52 17.04
N LYS A 69 -22.53 -12.08 16.25
CA LYS A 69 -23.96 -12.23 16.58
C LYS A 69 -24.40 -13.68 16.81
N ASP A 70 -23.74 -14.64 16.18
CA ASP A 70 -24.04 -16.07 16.35
C ASP A 70 -23.43 -16.69 17.61
N LYS A 71 -22.67 -15.90 18.39
CA LYS A 71 -22.06 -16.27 19.69
C LYS A 71 -21.17 -17.52 19.65
N LYS A 72 -20.74 -17.97 18.48
CA LYS A 72 -19.88 -19.16 18.34
C LYS A 72 -18.42 -18.83 18.62
N ASP A 73 -18.00 -17.60 18.44
CA ASP A 73 -16.63 -17.14 18.52
C ASP A 73 -16.28 -16.48 19.85
N THR A 74 -16.79 -17.05 20.95
CA THR A 74 -16.44 -16.63 22.32
C THR A 74 -14.95 -16.85 22.67
N MET A 75 -14.29 -17.72 21.89
CA MET A 75 -12.85 -18.04 22.05
C MET A 75 -12.17 -17.99 20.68
N GLY A 76 -10.87 -17.69 20.68
CA GLY A 76 -10.01 -17.84 19.52
C GLY A 76 -9.95 -16.63 18.55
N MET A 77 -10.71 -15.57 18.80
CA MET A 77 -10.71 -14.38 17.94
C MET A 77 -9.99 -13.20 18.58
N GLY A 78 -9.17 -12.54 17.79
CA GLY A 78 -8.44 -11.34 18.18
C GLY A 78 -8.54 -10.24 17.13
N TRP A 79 -7.65 -9.26 17.24
CA TRP A 79 -7.61 -8.11 16.34
C TRP A 79 -6.22 -7.90 15.77
N PHE A 80 -6.17 -7.84 14.45
CA PHE A 80 -5.01 -7.39 13.71
C PHE A 80 -5.10 -5.87 13.52
N PRO A 81 -4.12 -5.08 13.95
CA PRO A 81 -4.18 -3.62 13.93
C PRO A 81 -3.95 -3.06 12.52
N GLY A 82 -4.84 -3.37 11.61
CA GLY A 82 -4.76 -2.99 10.23
C GLY A 82 -5.53 -3.92 9.30
N TYR A 83 -5.08 -3.97 8.05
CA TYR A 83 -5.74 -4.75 7.00
C TYR A 83 -4.76 -5.13 5.88
N ALA A 84 -5.13 -6.11 5.08
CA ALA A 84 -4.42 -6.48 3.86
C ALA A 84 -5.30 -6.20 2.63
N ILE A 85 -4.69 -5.69 1.55
CA ILE A 85 -5.37 -5.38 0.29
C ILE A 85 -4.64 -6.07 -0.87
N ASN A 86 -5.38 -6.75 -1.72
CA ASN A 86 -4.93 -7.15 -3.04
C ASN A 86 -4.67 -5.89 -3.87
N VAL A 87 -3.44 -5.69 -4.35
CA VAL A 87 -3.04 -4.49 -5.10
C VAL A 87 -3.69 -4.44 -6.48
N GLU A 88 -4.01 -5.60 -7.05
CA GLU A 88 -4.55 -5.71 -8.40
C GLU A 88 -6.06 -5.42 -8.44
N THR A 89 -6.80 -5.88 -7.42
CA THR A 89 -8.26 -5.75 -7.40
C THR A 89 -8.77 -4.67 -6.44
N GLY A 90 -7.94 -4.25 -5.48
CA GLY A 90 -8.35 -3.35 -4.39
C GLY A 90 -9.16 -4.03 -3.29
N GLU A 91 -9.37 -5.35 -3.37
CA GLU A 91 -10.15 -6.10 -2.38
C GLU A 91 -9.42 -6.23 -1.05
N ARG A 92 -10.17 -6.11 0.03
CA ARG A 92 -9.68 -6.40 1.37
C ARG A 92 -9.65 -7.91 1.58
N LEU A 93 -8.54 -8.41 2.12
CA LEU A 93 -8.29 -9.83 2.32
C LEU A 93 -8.46 -10.21 3.79
N ASN A 94 -8.79 -11.49 4.02
CA ASN A 94 -8.71 -12.06 5.35
C ASN A 94 -7.25 -12.19 5.79
N VAL A 95 -7.03 -11.97 7.08
CA VAL A 95 -5.75 -12.14 7.76
C VAL A 95 -5.95 -13.03 8.99
N MET A 96 -4.88 -13.60 9.47
CA MET A 96 -4.80 -14.36 10.72
C MET A 96 -3.40 -14.12 11.29
N PHE A 97 -3.24 -14.23 12.58
CA PHE A 97 -1.90 -14.17 13.17
C PHE A 97 -1.68 -15.25 14.22
N ALA A 98 -0.42 -15.51 14.51
CA ALA A 98 -0.03 -16.46 15.53
C ALA A 98 0.43 -15.75 16.81
N GLU A 99 0.20 -16.38 17.95
CA GLU A 99 0.83 -16.09 19.21
C GLU A 99 1.52 -17.35 19.76
N ASP A 100 2.57 -17.15 20.53
CA ASP A 100 3.32 -18.22 21.17
C ASP A 100 3.08 -18.22 22.68
N SER A 101 2.38 -19.21 23.19
CA SER A 101 2.06 -19.33 24.61
C SER A 101 3.31 -19.40 25.52
N TRP A 102 4.46 -19.77 24.99
CA TRP A 102 5.71 -19.72 25.72
C TRP A 102 6.13 -18.29 26.05
N LEU A 103 5.70 -17.33 25.24
CA LEU A 103 6.02 -15.91 25.37
C LEU A 103 4.94 -15.10 26.10
N VAL A 104 4.13 -15.73 26.92
CA VAL A 104 2.98 -15.11 27.61
C VAL A 104 3.30 -13.78 28.31
N LYS A 105 4.49 -13.65 28.91
CA LYS A 105 4.95 -12.41 29.56
C LYS A 105 5.46 -11.35 28.59
N HIS A 106 5.49 -11.66 27.30
CA HIS A 106 6.08 -10.86 26.23
C HIS A 106 5.11 -10.73 25.05
N ASN A 107 3.86 -10.41 25.34
CA ASN A 107 2.77 -10.26 24.38
C ASN A 107 2.37 -11.53 23.62
N GLY A 108 2.74 -12.71 24.13
CA GLY A 108 2.46 -13.98 23.45
C GLY A 108 1.11 -14.61 23.80
N ALA A 109 0.22 -13.90 24.52
CA ALA A 109 -1.04 -14.48 25.00
C ALA A 109 -2.16 -13.46 25.26
N ASP A 110 -2.17 -12.33 24.58
CA ASP A 110 -3.16 -11.27 24.77
C ASP A 110 -4.20 -11.16 23.66
N MET A 111 -4.12 -12.03 22.64
CA MET A 111 -5.03 -12.07 21.49
C MET A 111 -5.01 -10.80 20.65
N LEU A 112 -3.98 -9.96 20.79
CA LEU A 112 -3.73 -8.78 19.95
C LEU A 112 -2.43 -8.97 19.19
N PHE A 113 -2.40 -8.48 17.97
CA PHE A 113 -1.16 -8.44 17.20
C PHE A 113 -0.32 -7.24 17.64
N ASN A 114 0.74 -7.50 18.43
CA ASN A 114 1.62 -6.49 19.00
C ASN A 114 3.06 -7.03 19.07
N PRO A 115 3.76 -7.11 17.92
CA PRO A 115 5.10 -7.70 17.84
C PRO A 115 6.04 -7.02 18.82
N SER A 116 6.84 -7.83 19.51
CA SER A 116 7.77 -7.39 20.54
C SER A 116 9.22 -7.54 20.06
N PRO A 117 10.13 -6.64 20.44
CA PRO A 117 11.56 -6.79 20.21
C PRO A 117 12.22 -7.74 21.22
N TYR A 118 11.45 -8.55 21.91
CA TYR A 118 11.93 -9.43 22.98
C TYR A 118 13.12 -10.30 22.56
N THR A 119 14.08 -10.40 23.45
CA THR A 119 15.19 -11.35 23.38
C THR A 119 15.08 -12.37 24.49
N THR A 120 15.61 -13.58 24.28
CA THR A 120 15.75 -14.57 25.35
C THR A 120 16.76 -14.10 26.39
N SER A 121 16.84 -14.81 27.52
CA SER A 121 17.87 -14.56 28.53
C SER A 121 19.32 -14.63 28.00
N ASN A 122 19.52 -15.29 26.88
CA ASN A 122 20.83 -15.40 26.20
C ASN A 122 21.03 -14.29 25.14
N GLY A 123 20.11 -13.37 24.97
CA GLY A 123 20.19 -12.29 23.99
C GLY A 123 19.71 -12.66 22.58
N ASP A 124 19.16 -13.85 22.37
CA ASP A 124 18.64 -14.27 21.07
C ASP A 124 17.29 -13.61 20.79
N TYR A 125 17.13 -13.03 19.59
CA TYR A 125 15.86 -12.44 19.17
C TYR A 125 14.78 -13.49 18.96
N VAL A 126 13.56 -13.21 19.45
CA VAL A 126 12.38 -14.08 19.29
C VAL A 126 11.48 -13.54 18.18
N MET A 127 12.04 -13.19 17.03
CA MET A 127 11.32 -12.90 15.78
C MET A 127 9.95 -12.21 16.01
N GLY A 128 9.95 -10.99 16.58
CA GLY A 128 8.73 -10.24 16.86
C GLY A 128 7.76 -10.91 17.84
N GLY A 129 8.23 -11.79 18.73
CA GLY A 129 7.37 -12.57 19.62
C GLY A 129 6.67 -13.73 18.93
N LYS A 130 7.16 -14.16 17.77
CA LYS A 130 6.55 -15.17 16.89
C LYS A 130 5.13 -14.83 16.44
N HIS A 131 4.81 -13.56 16.36
CA HIS A 131 3.56 -13.08 15.76
C HIS A 131 3.63 -13.17 14.23
N TYR A 132 3.49 -14.38 13.71
CA TYR A 132 3.38 -14.60 12.26
C TYR A 132 2.08 -14.02 11.75
N ILE A 133 2.12 -13.24 10.67
CA ILE A 133 0.93 -12.83 9.94
C ILE A 133 0.70 -13.80 8.78
N TYR A 134 -0.51 -14.30 8.66
CA TYR A 134 -0.97 -15.12 7.54
C TYR A 134 -1.98 -14.32 6.74
N ILE A 135 -1.71 -14.14 5.46
CA ILE A 135 -2.58 -13.39 4.54
C ILE A 135 -3.19 -14.38 3.57
N PHE A 136 -4.52 -14.41 3.53
CA PHE A 136 -5.25 -15.33 2.71
C PHE A 136 -5.41 -14.82 1.28
N GLY A 137 -5.31 -15.76 0.30
CA GLY A 137 -5.72 -15.51 -1.06
C GLY A 137 -7.23 -15.66 -1.20
N HIS A 138 -7.81 -14.89 -2.11
CA HIS A 138 -9.23 -15.01 -2.46
C HIS A 138 -9.39 -15.48 -3.90
N GLN A 139 -10.33 -16.38 -4.13
CA GLN A 139 -10.75 -16.83 -5.46
C GLN A 139 -12.27 -16.78 -5.59
N ASP A 140 -12.72 -16.24 -6.71
CA ASP A 140 -14.15 -16.26 -7.04
C ASP A 140 -14.67 -17.63 -7.49
N ILE A 141 -13.78 -18.50 -7.94
CA ILE A 141 -14.12 -19.77 -8.56
C ILE A 141 -13.17 -20.86 -8.08
N ALA A 142 -13.74 -21.96 -7.60
CA ALA A 142 -13.02 -23.17 -7.28
C ALA A 142 -12.92 -24.11 -8.49
N TYR A 143 -11.81 -24.81 -8.59
CA TYR A 143 -11.55 -25.83 -9.59
C TYR A 143 -11.17 -27.14 -8.91
N ASP A 144 -11.63 -28.25 -9.45
CA ASP A 144 -11.20 -29.57 -9.04
C ASP A 144 -9.81 -29.94 -9.59
N ASN A 145 -9.26 -31.06 -9.15
CA ASN A 145 -7.96 -31.53 -9.61
C ASN A 145 -7.90 -31.87 -11.11
N SER A 146 -9.04 -31.94 -11.76
CA SER A 146 -9.17 -32.17 -13.22
C SER A 146 -9.36 -30.87 -14.00
N GLY A 147 -9.35 -29.68 -13.33
CA GLY A 147 -9.62 -28.42 -13.94
C GLY A 147 -11.10 -28.12 -14.19
N GLY A 148 -11.99 -28.92 -13.63
CA GLY A 148 -13.45 -28.68 -13.68
C GLY A 148 -13.87 -27.60 -12.69
N LYS A 149 -14.78 -26.69 -13.08
CA LYS A 149 -15.35 -25.70 -12.17
C LYS A 149 -16.15 -26.38 -11.07
N ILE A 150 -15.83 -26.06 -9.81
CA ILE A 150 -16.59 -26.55 -8.65
C ILE A 150 -17.73 -25.58 -8.27
N GLY A 151 -17.71 -24.35 -8.74
CA GLY A 151 -18.75 -23.35 -8.51
C GLY A 151 -18.23 -22.02 -8.01
N ARG A 152 -19.13 -21.04 -7.88
CA ARG A 152 -18.84 -19.76 -7.24
C ARG A 152 -19.01 -19.86 -5.73
N LEU A 153 -18.26 -19.05 -4.99
CA LEU A 153 -18.33 -18.96 -3.52
C LEU A 153 -19.73 -18.58 -2.98
N ASN A 154 -20.57 -17.93 -3.78
CA ASN A 154 -21.81 -17.28 -3.36
C ASN A 154 -23.08 -18.09 -3.64
N GLY A 155 -23.05 -19.38 -3.54
CA GLY A 155 -24.29 -20.11 -3.54
C GLY A 155 -24.28 -21.39 -4.38
N SER A 156 -24.93 -22.39 -3.86
CA SER A 156 -25.21 -23.69 -4.50
C SER A 156 -23.98 -24.42 -5.02
N ALA A 157 -22.83 -24.14 -4.47
CA ALA A 157 -21.64 -24.92 -4.72
C ALA A 157 -21.78 -26.24 -3.97
N GLY A 158 -21.56 -27.35 -4.66
CA GLY A 158 -21.46 -28.66 -4.04
C GLY A 158 -20.44 -28.67 -2.90
N ALA A 159 -20.30 -29.79 -2.22
CA ALA A 159 -19.51 -29.99 -0.98
C ALA A 159 -18.08 -29.43 -0.97
N ASN A 160 -17.56 -28.98 -2.10
CA ASN A 160 -16.20 -28.54 -2.29
C ASN A 160 -15.99 -27.01 -2.23
N ALA A 161 -17.06 -26.18 -2.20
CA ALA A 161 -16.96 -24.73 -2.06
C ALA A 161 -16.43 -24.27 -0.69
N ASN A 162 -16.42 -25.16 0.26
CA ASN A 162 -15.95 -24.92 1.63
C ASN A 162 -14.43 -24.72 1.75
N TRP A 163 -13.66 -24.91 0.68
CA TRP A 163 -12.18 -24.81 0.75
C TRP A 163 -11.65 -23.43 0.47
N ILE A 164 -12.47 -22.55 -0.07
CA ILE A 164 -12.00 -21.27 -0.62
C ILE A 164 -12.25 -20.17 0.38
N CYS A 165 -11.20 -19.43 0.69
CA CYS A 165 -11.30 -18.25 1.53
C CYS A 165 -12.03 -17.14 0.77
N PRO A 166 -13.10 -16.54 1.34
CA PRO A 166 -13.78 -15.39 0.76
C PRO A 166 -12.90 -14.13 0.87
N ILE A 167 -13.36 -13.02 0.27
CA ILE A 167 -12.91 -11.68 0.64
C ILE A 167 -13.12 -11.46 2.13
N TYR A 168 -12.62 -10.35 2.67
CA TYR A 168 -12.70 -10.08 4.10
C TYR A 168 -14.12 -10.22 4.65
N ASP A 169 -14.28 -11.19 5.53
CA ASP A 169 -15.53 -11.59 6.20
C ASP A 169 -15.42 -11.56 7.73
N GLU A 170 -14.52 -10.71 8.25
CA GLU A 170 -14.20 -10.63 9.70
C GLU A 170 -13.59 -11.92 10.27
N GLY A 171 -12.93 -12.70 9.44
CA GLY A 171 -12.29 -13.96 9.79
C GLY A 171 -13.24 -15.12 10.02
N ALA A 172 -14.50 -14.97 9.62
CA ALA A 172 -15.56 -15.95 9.86
C ALA A 172 -15.26 -17.33 9.24
N TRP A 173 -14.84 -17.33 8.00
CA TRP A 173 -14.51 -18.56 7.28
C TRP A 173 -13.36 -19.31 7.97
N ALA A 174 -12.27 -18.63 8.26
CA ALA A 174 -11.11 -19.25 8.90
C ALA A 174 -11.44 -19.75 10.32
N PHE A 175 -12.20 -18.95 11.08
CA PHE A 175 -12.71 -19.35 12.39
C PHE A 175 -13.51 -20.65 12.31
N GLU A 176 -14.50 -20.74 11.41
CA GLU A 176 -15.35 -21.93 11.28
C GLU A 176 -14.53 -23.18 10.96
N LYS A 177 -13.54 -23.07 10.07
CA LYS A 177 -12.67 -24.20 9.72
C LYS A 177 -11.82 -24.66 10.89
N LEU A 178 -11.20 -23.71 11.62
CA LEU A 178 -10.39 -24.03 12.79
C LEU A 178 -11.25 -24.59 13.95
N TYR A 179 -12.43 -24.01 14.17
CA TYR A 179 -13.37 -24.50 15.16
C TYR A 179 -13.79 -25.93 14.87
N ASN A 180 -14.15 -26.23 13.63
CA ASN A 180 -14.50 -27.60 13.23
C ASN A 180 -13.32 -28.57 13.35
N ALA A 181 -12.09 -28.11 13.06
CA ALA A 181 -10.90 -28.92 13.26
C ALA A 181 -10.67 -29.32 14.71
N GLU A 182 -11.03 -28.46 15.67
CA GLU A 182 -10.86 -28.72 17.11
C GLU A 182 -11.98 -29.59 17.70
N HIS A 183 -13.20 -29.44 17.21
CA HIS A 183 -14.39 -30.10 17.78
C HIS A 183 -14.72 -31.45 17.11
N HIS A 184 -14.15 -31.76 15.97
CA HIS A 184 -14.21 -33.07 15.42
C HIS A 184 -13.09 -33.93 16.03
N SER A 185 -13.45 -35.06 16.63
CA SER A 185 -12.49 -36.01 17.22
C SER A 185 -11.33 -36.30 16.26
N LEU A 186 -10.12 -36.54 16.80
CA LEU A 186 -8.81 -36.72 16.14
C LEU A 186 -8.78 -37.68 14.90
N SER A 187 -9.79 -37.65 14.08
CA SER A 187 -9.88 -38.36 12.79
C SER A 187 -9.14 -37.58 11.70
N ALA A 188 -8.88 -38.25 10.58
CA ALA A 188 -8.32 -37.62 9.37
C ALA A 188 -9.05 -36.34 8.95
N THR A 189 -10.32 -36.20 9.33
CA THR A 189 -11.18 -35.02 9.06
C THR A 189 -10.76 -33.76 9.80
N SER A 190 -10.26 -33.85 11.04
CA SER A 190 -9.82 -32.67 11.77
C SER A 190 -8.59 -32.01 11.13
N ASN A 191 -7.65 -32.82 10.66
CA ASN A 191 -6.49 -32.34 9.92
C ASN A 191 -6.88 -31.73 8.56
N LEU A 192 -7.92 -32.25 7.94
CA LEU A 192 -8.43 -31.74 6.66
C LEU A 192 -8.97 -30.31 6.81
N TRP A 193 -9.79 -30.02 7.83
CA TRP A 193 -10.31 -28.68 8.11
C TRP A 193 -9.20 -27.65 8.34
N LYS A 194 -8.21 -28.01 9.14
CA LYS A 194 -7.03 -27.18 9.36
C LYS A 194 -6.24 -26.96 8.07
N SER A 195 -6.08 -28.01 7.26
CA SER A 195 -5.38 -27.91 5.98
C SER A 195 -6.02 -26.90 5.03
N TYR A 196 -7.35 -26.83 5.00
CA TYR A 196 -8.04 -25.83 4.17
C TYR A 196 -7.65 -24.41 4.52
N VAL A 197 -7.50 -24.10 5.79
CA VAL A 197 -7.06 -22.78 6.22
C VAL A 197 -5.66 -22.47 5.70
N TYR A 198 -4.70 -23.36 5.96
CA TYR A 198 -3.29 -23.11 5.60
C TYR A 198 -3.01 -23.22 4.09
N MET A 199 -3.80 -23.99 3.33
CA MET A 199 -3.70 -24.04 1.86
C MET A 199 -4.11 -22.72 1.20
N ASN A 200 -4.93 -21.92 1.85
CA ASN A 200 -5.34 -20.61 1.35
C ASN A 200 -4.42 -19.47 1.82
N VAL A 201 -3.44 -19.73 2.67
CA VAL A 201 -2.44 -18.74 3.04
C VAL A 201 -1.53 -18.49 1.85
N MET A 202 -1.57 -17.27 1.34
CA MET A 202 -0.80 -16.83 0.19
C MET A 202 0.55 -16.24 0.62
N TRP A 203 0.54 -15.43 1.68
CA TRP A 203 1.73 -14.80 2.24
C TRP A 203 1.82 -15.05 3.72
N THR A 204 3.05 -15.28 4.19
CA THR A 204 3.38 -15.27 5.62
C THR A 204 4.48 -14.24 5.83
N SER A 205 4.33 -13.39 6.83
CA SER A 205 5.33 -12.39 7.19
C SER A 205 5.50 -12.29 8.71
N ILE A 206 6.65 -11.79 9.12
CA ILE A 206 7.00 -11.55 10.51
C ILE A 206 7.50 -10.11 10.60
N PRO A 207 6.63 -9.12 10.85
CA PRO A 207 7.09 -7.77 11.09
C PRO A 207 7.79 -7.71 12.45
N LEU A 208 8.88 -6.97 12.49
CA LEU A 208 9.65 -6.73 13.70
C LEU A 208 9.40 -5.29 14.15
N ALA A 209 9.08 -5.11 15.43
CA ALA A 209 9.15 -3.80 16.05
C ALA A 209 10.59 -3.55 16.54
N THR A 210 11.03 -2.30 16.45
CA THR A 210 12.33 -1.87 17.01
C THR A 210 12.11 -1.18 18.34
N ASP A 211 13.07 -1.25 19.24
CA ASP A 211 13.00 -0.65 20.59
C ASP A 211 12.82 0.87 20.59
N THR A 212 13.20 1.52 19.49
CA THR A 212 13.18 2.99 19.36
C THR A 212 11.86 3.54 18.86
N SER A 213 10.96 2.69 18.38
CA SER A 213 9.67 3.12 17.82
C SER A 213 8.51 2.74 18.73
N ILE A 214 7.62 3.70 18.96
CA ILE A 214 6.36 3.43 19.63
C ILE A 214 5.46 2.66 18.67
N TRP A 215 5.04 1.47 19.08
CA TRP A 215 4.14 0.62 18.31
C TRP A 215 2.85 1.37 17.94
N LEU A 216 2.47 1.32 16.66
CA LEU A 216 1.31 2.03 16.10
C LEU A 216 1.30 3.55 16.32
N SER A 217 2.46 4.21 16.35
CA SER A 217 2.53 5.68 16.40
C SER A 217 2.15 6.33 15.06
N ASN A 218 2.22 5.57 13.96
CA ASN A 218 1.93 6.02 12.60
C ASN A 218 1.46 4.86 11.73
N ASP A 219 0.90 5.17 10.57
CA ASP A 219 0.56 4.17 9.56
C ASP A 219 1.83 3.60 8.93
N VAL A 220 1.88 2.27 8.81
CA VAL A 220 2.97 1.55 8.16
C VAL A 220 2.40 0.66 7.07
N THR A 221 2.96 0.71 5.87
CA THR A 221 2.58 -0.17 4.77
C THR A 221 3.71 -1.12 4.41
N VAL A 222 3.50 -2.41 4.62
CA VAL A 222 4.38 -3.47 4.15
C VAL A 222 3.92 -3.91 2.76
N LYS A 223 4.78 -3.73 1.77
CA LYS A 223 4.49 -4.03 0.36
C LYS A 223 5.06 -5.39 -0.01
N LEU A 224 4.23 -6.42 -0.07
CA LEU A 224 4.59 -7.74 -0.58
C LEU A 224 4.34 -7.76 -2.09
N ARG A 225 5.38 -8.07 -2.87
CA ARG A 225 5.31 -7.98 -4.33
C ARG A 225 5.74 -9.28 -4.99
N VAL A 226 5.00 -9.66 -6.01
CA VAL A 226 5.39 -10.74 -6.91
C VAL A 226 6.42 -10.17 -7.89
N SER A 227 7.64 -10.69 -7.86
CA SER A 227 8.76 -10.18 -8.67
C SER A 227 8.70 -10.58 -10.15
N ARG A 228 7.92 -11.61 -10.48
CA ARG A 228 7.73 -12.11 -11.85
C ARG A 228 6.25 -12.27 -12.13
N PRO A 229 5.79 -11.94 -13.33
CA PRO A 229 4.44 -12.26 -13.75
C PRO A 229 4.20 -13.77 -13.60
N TYR A 230 3.13 -14.16 -12.97
CA TYR A 230 2.72 -15.55 -12.90
C TYR A 230 1.67 -15.82 -13.96
N LYS A 231 1.68 -17.03 -14.52
CA LYS A 231 0.57 -17.47 -15.35
C LYS A 231 -0.66 -17.65 -14.47
N GLN A 232 -1.63 -16.80 -14.66
CA GLN A 232 -2.93 -16.99 -14.08
C GLN A 232 -3.67 -17.92 -15.04
N TYR A 233 -3.87 -19.19 -14.62
CA TYR A 233 -4.59 -20.17 -15.41
C TYR A 233 -3.88 -20.59 -16.70
N SER A 234 -3.07 -21.61 -16.61
CA SER A 234 -2.35 -22.17 -17.74
C SER A 234 -3.21 -23.06 -18.67
N ASP A 235 -4.46 -23.29 -18.31
CA ASP A 235 -5.34 -24.07 -19.17
C ASP A 235 -6.49 -23.22 -19.74
N ASN A 236 -6.78 -23.45 -21.00
CA ASN A 236 -7.80 -22.71 -21.76
C ASN A 236 -9.23 -22.88 -21.20
N LYS A 237 -9.46 -23.81 -20.28
CA LYS A 237 -10.79 -24.04 -19.66
C LYS A 237 -11.18 -22.91 -18.70
N LEU A 238 -10.21 -22.15 -18.25
CA LEU A 238 -10.37 -21.04 -17.31
C LEU A 238 -10.57 -19.70 -17.99
N ALA A 239 -10.11 -19.57 -19.20
CA ALA A 239 -10.26 -18.36 -20.03
C ALA A 239 -11.72 -17.98 -20.26
N THR A 240 -12.67 -18.91 -20.05
CA THR A 240 -14.09 -18.66 -20.29
C THR A 240 -14.75 -17.63 -19.39
N ASN A 241 -14.08 -17.12 -18.36
CA ASN A 241 -14.65 -16.12 -17.46
C ASN A 241 -13.75 -14.91 -17.20
N VAL A 242 -12.62 -14.83 -17.88
CA VAL A 242 -11.72 -13.67 -17.77
C VAL A 242 -12.08 -12.68 -18.88
N LYS A 243 -12.11 -11.39 -18.56
CA LYS A 243 -12.17 -10.31 -19.56
C LYS A 243 -11.08 -10.56 -20.62
N GLY A 244 -11.46 -10.82 -21.83
CA GLY A 244 -10.53 -11.16 -22.93
C GLY A 244 -11.00 -12.29 -23.81
N MET A 245 -12.21 -12.79 -23.51
CA MET A 245 -12.89 -13.69 -24.44
C MET A 245 -13.35 -12.94 -25.67
N ASP A 246 -13.26 -13.60 -26.77
CA ASP A 246 -13.97 -13.20 -27.97
C ASP A 246 -15.50 -13.12 -27.65
N PRO A 247 -16.26 -12.25 -28.32
CA PRO A 247 -17.69 -12.12 -28.11
C PRO A 247 -18.50 -13.41 -28.30
N ASN A 248 -17.93 -14.41 -28.96
CA ASN A 248 -18.56 -15.71 -29.25
C ASN A 248 -18.22 -16.79 -28.20
N GLY A 249 -17.51 -16.43 -27.13
CA GLY A 249 -17.18 -17.36 -26.06
C GLY A 249 -16.05 -18.33 -26.39
N VAL A 250 -15.30 -18.11 -27.44
CA VAL A 250 -14.13 -18.92 -27.78
C VAL A 250 -12.97 -18.54 -26.88
N ALA A 251 -12.38 -19.52 -26.21
CA ALA A 251 -11.20 -19.36 -25.39
C ALA A 251 -10.00 -18.96 -26.26
N ASN A 252 -9.79 -17.67 -26.40
CA ASN A 252 -8.57 -17.11 -26.98
C ASN A 252 -7.85 -16.37 -25.85
N PRO A 253 -6.87 -17.01 -25.21
CA PRO A 253 -6.17 -16.36 -24.10
C PRO A 253 -5.44 -15.14 -24.63
N VAL A 254 -5.99 -13.98 -24.36
CA VAL A 254 -5.30 -12.72 -24.60
C VAL A 254 -4.06 -12.74 -23.74
N ASN A 255 -2.90 -12.51 -24.34
CA ASN A 255 -1.63 -12.43 -23.64
C ASN A 255 -1.10 -13.78 -23.08
N ASN A 256 -1.45 -14.91 -23.69
CA ASN A 256 -0.98 -16.24 -23.27
C ASN A 256 -1.15 -16.53 -21.78
N ASP A 257 -2.31 -16.23 -21.23
CA ASP A 257 -2.65 -16.38 -19.80
C ASP A 257 -1.75 -15.54 -18.84
N MET A 258 -0.99 -14.59 -19.35
CA MET A 258 -0.26 -13.64 -18.51
C MET A 258 -1.20 -12.54 -18.01
N PRO A 259 -0.94 -11.92 -16.85
CA PRO A 259 -1.67 -10.76 -16.40
C PRO A 259 -1.72 -9.67 -17.46
N LEU A 260 -2.91 -9.19 -17.79
CA LEU A 260 -3.12 -8.12 -18.76
C LEU A 260 -3.74 -6.91 -18.05
N TYR A 261 -3.01 -5.81 -18.07
CA TYR A 261 -3.48 -4.53 -17.57
C TYR A 261 -3.89 -3.65 -18.73
N LEU A 262 -5.16 -3.25 -18.78
CA LEU A 262 -5.68 -2.34 -19.78
C LEU A 262 -5.89 -0.96 -19.15
N PHE A 263 -5.33 0.04 -19.78
CA PHE A 263 -5.54 1.44 -19.40
C PHE A 263 -5.81 2.27 -20.65
N SER A 264 -6.58 3.33 -20.49
CA SER A 264 -6.87 4.26 -21.56
C SER A 264 -6.02 5.52 -21.39
N THR A 265 -5.31 5.90 -22.40
CA THR A 265 -4.60 7.19 -22.48
C THR A 265 -5.49 8.31 -23.00
N LYS A 266 -6.76 8.04 -23.29
CA LYS A 266 -7.69 9.02 -23.90
C LYS A 266 -7.82 10.30 -23.06
N GLY A 267 -7.74 10.18 -21.72
CA GLY A 267 -7.80 11.33 -20.82
C GLY A 267 -6.48 12.09 -20.63
N ILE A 268 -5.35 11.52 -21.10
CA ILE A 268 -4.01 12.14 -21.01
C ILE A 268 -3.46 12.52 -22.39
N ALA A 269 -4.23 12.27 -23.45
CA ALA A 269 -3.87 12.75 -24.80
C ALA A 269 -3.86 14.28 -24.81
N THR A 270 -2.88 14.84 -25.50
CA THR A 270 -2.79 16.31 -25.68
C THR A 270 -4.07 16.83 -26.34
N GLN A 271 -4.80 17.66 -25.61
CA GLN A 271 -5.97 18.36 -26.13
C GLN A 271 -5.55 19.78 -26.53
N THR A 272 -5.88 20.16 -27.74
CA THR A 272 -5.59 21.50 -28.27
C THR A 272 -6.85 22.37 -28.20
N GLY A 273 -6.68 23.69 -28.01
CA GLY A 273 -7.79 24.65 -28.00
C GLY A 273 -8.59 24.75 -26.70
N MET A 274 -8.16 24.10 -25.63
CA MET A 274 -8.82 24.14 -24.31
C MET A 274 -8.40 25.40 -23.54
N LYS A 275 -9.14 26.50 -23.72
CA LYS A 275 -8.82 27.78 -23.10
C LYS A 275 -8.85 27.74 -21.56
N GLU A 276 -9.83 27.08 -20.97
CA GLU A 276 -9.92 26.92 -19.49
C GLU A 276 -8.77 26.10 -18.91
N THR A 277 -8.32 25.06 -19.62
CA THR A 277 -7.16 24.27 -19.22
C THR A 277 -5.86 25.06 -19.35
N ALA A 278 -5.74 25.93 -20.34
CA ALA A 278 -4.60 26.82 -20.50
C ALA A 278 -4.53 27.87 -19.39
N VAL A 279 -5.66 28.44 -18.98
CA VAL A 279 -5.75 29.34 -17.82
C VAL A 279 -5.30 28.63 -16.55
N SER A 280 -5.83 27.44 -16.28
CA SER A 280 -5.42 26.67 -15.10
C SER A 280 -3.96 26.18 -15.15
N ALA A 281 -3.39 26.03 -16.35
CA ALA A 281 -1.98 25.66 -16.52
C ALA A 281 -1.02 26.79 -16.11
N MET A 282 -1.43 28.06 -16.23
CA MET A 282 -0.65 29.19 -15.76
C MET A 282 -0.38 29.14 -14.24
N ASP A 283 -1.26 28.52 -13.47
CA ASP A 283 -1.04 28.35 -12.03
C ASP A 283 0.14 27.43 -11.69
N LYS A 284 0.51 26.53 -12.59
CA LYS A 284 1.64 25.62 -12.45
C LYS A 284 2.98 26.23 -12.84
N VAL A 285 2.95 27.39 -13.50
CA VAL A 285 4.19 28.08 -13.90
C VAL A 285 4.98 28.47 -12.68
N ASN A 286 6.26 28.13 -12.66
CA ASN A 286 7.14 28.41 -11.54
C ASN A 286 8.59 28.69 -12.00
N VAL A 287 9.42 29.13 -11.07
CA VAL A 287 10.87 29.33 -11.27
C VAL A 287 11.63 28.45 -10.27
N VAL A 288 12.61 27.71 -10.74
CA VAL A 288 13.37 26.75 -9.93
C VAL A 288 14.87 26.88 -10.14
N PRO A 289 15.68 26.81 -9.07
CA PRO A 289 15.26 26.79 -7.66
C PRO A 289 14.76 28.15 -7.18
N ASN A 290 13.84 28.13 -6.21
CA ASN A 290 13.38 29.32 -5.51
C ASN A 290 13.16 28.96 -4.03
N PRO A 291 13.98 29.45 -3.11
CA PRO A 291 15.10 30.36 -3.33
C PRO A 291 16.32 29.74 -4.01
N TYR A 292 17.14 30.56 -4.66
CA TYR A 292 18.43 30.20 -5.22
C TYR A 292 19.54 30.55 -4.22
N TYR A 293 20.33 29.55 -3.82
CA TYR A 293 21.44 29.74 -2.87
C TYR A 293 22.78 29.47 -3.56
N ALA A 294 23.27 30.46 -4.28
CA ALA A 294 24.60 30.46 -4.90
C ALA A 294 24.88 29.26 -5.87
N ARG A 295 24.02 28.26 -5.95
CA ARG A 295 24.16 27.11 -6.83
C ARG A 295 22.80 26.48 -7.13
N SER A 296 22.69 25.94 -8.34
CA SER A 296 21.55 25.16 -8.81
C SER A 296 22.03 23.80 -9.33
N SER A 297 21.18 22.77 -9.28
CA SER A 297 21.43 21.47 -9.91
C SER A 297 21.43 21.52 -11.44
N TYR A 298 21.02 22.64 -12.02
CA TYR A 298 21.02 22.89 -13.46
C TYR A 298 22.35 23.46 -13.98
N GLU A 299 23.27 23.79 -13.10
CA GLU A 299 24.58 24.35 -13.44
C GLU A 299 25.58 23.27 -13.77
N THR A 300 26.30 23.41 -14.89
CA THR A 300 27.31 22.47 -15.35
C THR A 300 28.72 22.83 -14.90
N GLY A 301 28.94 24.09 -14.48
CA GLY A 301 30.24 24.61 -14.04
C GLY A 301 30.13 25.68 -12.95
N GLN A 302 31.26 26.07 -12.39
CA GLN A 302 31.31 27.10 -11.33
C GLN A 302 30.89 28.50 -11.79
N LEU A 303 31.04 28.82 -13.06
CA LEU A 303 30.73 30.14 -13.65
C LEU A 303 29.36 30.12 -14.36
N ASP A 304 28.67 29.01 -14.34
CA ASP A 304 27.43 28.77 -15.07
C ASP A 304 26.26 28.86 -14.09
N ASN A 305 25.82 30.08 -13.82
CA ASN A 305 24.66 30.30 -12.96
C ASN A 305 23.37 30.13 -13.76
N CYS A 306 22.46 29.25 -13.28
CA CYS A 306 21.25 28.94 -14.02
C CYS A 306 20.06 28.70 -13.10
N VAL A 307 18.94 29.35 -13.43
CA VAL A 307 17.60 28.99 -12.95
C VAL A 307 16.68 28.75 -14.11
N LYS A 308 15.66 27.92 -13.93
CA LYS A 308 14.69 27.56 -14.96
C LYS A 308 13.31 28.09 -14.64
N PHE A 309 12.68 28.70 -15.61
CA PHE A 309 11.23 28.87 -15.63
C PHE A 309 10.61 27.60 -16.19
N ILE A 310 9.68 27.00 -15.48
CA ILE A 310 9.09 25.71 -15.82
C ILE A 310 7.58 25.79 -16.02
N ASN A 311 7.03 24.82 -16.72
CA ASN A 311 5.60 24.73 -17.06
C ASN A 311 5.10 25.93 -17.89
N LEU A 312 5.97 26.50 -18.70
CA LEU A 312 5.65 27.63 -19.54
C LEU A 312 4.74 27.24 -20.72
N PRO A 313 3.79 28.11 -21.10
CA PRO A 313 3.03 27.92 -22.34
C PRO A 313 3.93 28.03 -23.58
N LYS A 314 3.43 27.53 -24.72
CA LYS A 314 4.16 27.54 -25.99
C LYS A 314 4.61 28.95 -26.39
N ASN A 315 3.70 29.92 -26.29
CA ASN A 315 3.98 31.31 -26.66
C ASN A 315 3.78 32.22 -25.44
N CYS A 316 4.86 32.72 -24.86
CA CYS A 316 4.80 33.59 -23.68
C CYS A 316 5.91 34.64 -23.68
N THR A 317 5.67 35.67 -22.90
CA THR A 317 6.64 36.74 -22.61
C THR A 317 6.94 36.77 -21.12
N ILE A 318 8.23 36.65 -20.74
CA ILE A 318 8.70 36.69 -19.36
C ILE A 318 9.44 38.00 -19.17
N LYS A 319 9.06 38.80 -18.19
CA LYS A 319 9.73 40.03 -17.81
C LYS A 319 10.16 39.94 -16.35
N ILE A 320 11.41 40.27 -16.10
CA ILE A 320 12.03 40.22 -14.75
C ILE A 320 12.28 41.65 -14.28
N TYR A 321 11.80 41.94 -13.09
CA TYR A 321 11.91 43.27 -12.48
C TYR A 321 12.56 43.20 -11.10
N THR A 322 13.24 44.28 -10.72
CA THR A 322 13.59 44.56 -9.31
C THR A 322 12.31 44.88 -8.52
N LEU A 323 12.41 44.90 -7.20
CA LEU A 323 11.31 45.38 -6.33
C LEU A 323 10.89 46.83 -6.62
N ASN A 324 11.82 47.66 -7.12
CA ASN A 324 11.54 49.05 -7.48
C ASN A 324 10.92 49.22 -8.88
N GLY A 325 10.56 48.09 -9.54
CA GLY A 325 9.94 48.11 -10.87
C GLY A 325 10.92 48.29 -12.05
N THR A 326 12.24 48.29 -11.82
CA THR A 326 13.21 48.37 -12.91
C THR A 326 13.25 47.06 -13.68
N LEU A 327 13.06 47.12 -15.00
CA LEU A 327 13.14 45.95 -15.89
C LEU A 327 14.59 45.47 -16.01
N ILE A 328 14.83 44.22 -15.69
CA ILE A 328 16.15 43.58 -15.74
C ILE A 328 16.35 42.84 -17.06
N ARG A 329 15.37 42.02 -17.46
CA ARG A 329 15.45 41.21 -18.67
C ARG A 329 14.08 40.83 -19.19
N THR A 330 14.01 40.59 -20.50
CA THR A 330 12.81 40.06 -21.17
C THR A 330 13.19 38.85 -21.99
N PHE A 331 12.42 37.78 -21.83
CA PHE A 331 12.46 36.62 -22.71
C PHE A 331 11.16 36.56 -23.50
N LYS A 332 11.27 36.29 -24.80
CA LYS A 332 10.14 35.96 -25.67
C LYS A 332 10.30 34.51 -26.09
N LYS A 333 9.32 33.68 -25.78
CA LYS A 333 9.29 32.27 -26.08
C LYS A 333 8.20 31.99 -27.12
N ASP A 334 8.54 31.30 -28.17
CA ASP A 334 7.60 30.78 -29.18
C ASP A 334 8.12 29.44 -29.73
N ASN A 335 8.16 28.45 -28.84
CA ASN A 335 8.56 27.10 -29.13
C ASN A 335 7.78 26.08 -28.26
N THR A 336 7.96 24.80 -28.53
CA THR A 336 7.26 23.72 -27.83
C THR A 336 7.88 23.34 -26.48
N ASP A 337 9.06 23.86 -26.14
CA ASP A 337 9.70 23.57 -24.85
C ASP A 337 8.84 24.11 -23.71
N SER A 338 8.78 23.40 -22.61
CA SER A 338 8.02 23.82 -21.43
C SER A 338 8.84 24.66 -20.46
N PHE A 339 10.06 25.05 -20.83
CA PHE A 339 10.97 25.78 -19.95
C PHE A 339 11.78 26.86 -20.71
N VAL A 340 12.35 27.79 -19.95
CA VAL A 340 13.36 28.77 -20.37
C VAL A 340 14.41 28.87 -19.28
N ASP A 341 15.67 28.86 -19.68
CA ASP A 341 16.80 29.06 -18.78
C ASP A 341 17.13 30.54 -18.64
N TRP A 342 17.40 30.99 -17.41
CA TRP A 342 17.92 32.30 -17.12
C TRP A 342 19.30 32.19 -16.48
N ASP A 343 20.30 32.79 -17.11
CA ASP A 343 21.71 32.80 -16.71
C ASP A 343 22.01 33.78 -15.59
N LEU A 344 21.01 34.29 -14.89
CA LEU A 344 21.08 35.29 -13.81
C LEU A 344 21.79 36.59 -14.23
N LYS A 345 21.69 36.97 -15.52
CA LYS A 345 22.23 38.23 -16.07
C LYS A 345 21.10 39.13 -16.55
N ASN A 346 21.37 40.41 -16.54
CA ASN A 346 20.48 41.41 -17.12
C ASN A 346 20.59 41.48 -18.66
N SER A 347 19.86 42.38 -19.31
CA SER A 347 19.90 42.56 -20.76
C SER A 347 21.26 43.02 -21.32
N ALA A 348 22.16 43.51 -20.50
CA ALA A 348 23.54 43.89 -20.83
C ALA A 348 24.56 42.78 -20.47
N ASN A 349 24.12 41.55 -20.18
CA ASN A 349 24.95 40.40 -19.76
C ASN A 349 25.72 40.63 -18.45
N ILE A 350 25.29 41.57 -17.61
CA ILE A 350 25.84 41.78 -16.28
C ILE A 350 25.09 40.92 -15.27
N PRO A 351 25.80 40.19 -14.38
CA PRO A 351 25.17 39.42 -13.33
C PRO A 351 24.26 40.26 -12.44
N VAL A 352 23.11 39.71 -12.08
CA VAL A 352 22.17 40.39 -11.17
C VAL A 352 22.66 40.28 -9.71
N ALA A 353 22.37 41.25 -8.89
CA ALA A 353 22.74 41.23 -7.48
C ALA A 353 21.88 40.24 -6.67
N SER A 354 22.37 39.83 -5.51
CA SER A 354 21.53 39.11 -4.54
C SER A 354 20.33 39.96 -4.14
N GLY A 355 19.14 39.33 -4.11
CA GLY A 355 17.94 40.09 -3.77
C GLY A 355 16.66 39.40 -4.18
N VAL A 356 15.57 40.12 -4.15
CA VAL A 356 14.24 39.68 -4.56
C VAL A 356 13.88 40.30 -5.90
N TYR A 357 13.37 39.44 -6.79
CA TYR A 357 12.94 39.82 -8.13
C TYR A 357 11.48 39.46 -8.34
N LEU A 358 10.77 40.28 -9.08
CA LEU A 358 9.42 40.06 -9.53
C LEU A 358 9.47 39.56 -10.98
N ILE A 359 8.86 38.45 -11.23
CA ILE A 359 8.82 37.82 -12.55
C ILE A 359 7.39 37.83 -13.03
N HIS A 360 7.16 38.52 -14.14
CA HIS A 360 5.87 38.69 -14.77
C HIS A 360 5.84 37.90 -16.06
N ILE A 361 4.96 36.90 -16.12
CA ILE A 361 4.82 35.96 -17.25
C ILE A 361 3.45 36.20 -17.87
N THR A 362 3.43 36.47 -19.15
CA THR A 362 2.20 36.65 -19.93
C THR A 362 2.10 35.57 -20.97
N ASP A 363 1.03 34.80 -20.99
CA ASP A 363 0.66 33.95 -22.10
C ASP A 363 0.12 34.82 -23.25
N ASN A 364 0.84 34.84 -24.37
CA ASN A 364 0.49 35.67 -25.52
C ASN A 364 -0.74 35.17 -26.29
N GLN A 365 -1.22 33.94 -26.03
CA GLN A 365 -2.40 33.37 -26.67
C GLN A 365 -3.68 33.64 -25.88
N THR A 366 -3.62 33.51 -24.58
CA THR A 366 -4.79 33.68 -23.70
C THR A 366 -4.88 35.07 -23.09
N GLY A 367 -3.76 35.78 -23.00
CA GLY A 367 -3.62 37.05 -22.28
C GLY A 367 -3.49 36.88 -20.76
N GLU A 368 -3.47 35.64 -20.27
CA GLU A 368 -3.32 35.38 -18.83
C GLU A 368 -1.95 35.74 -18.31
N ILE A 369 -1.94 36.16 -17.05
CA ILE A 369 -0.73 36.69 -16.38
C ILE A 369 -0.45 35.91 -15.12
N LYS A 370 0.82 35.51 -14.94
CA LYS A 370 1.34 34.95 -13.69
C LYS A 370 2.47 35.82 -13.17
N THR A 371 2.39 36.22 -11.90
CA THR A 371 3.46 36.92 -11.22
C THR A 371 4.08 36.03 -10.15
N LEU A 372 5.39 35.87 -10.21
CA LEU A 372 6.17 35.09 -9.25
C LEU A 372 7.16 36.00 -8.52
N LYS A 373 7.50 35.63 -7.28
CA LYS A 373 8.63 36.21 -6.54
C LYS A 373 9.76 35.20 -6.56
N TRP A 374 10.95 35.63 -6.93
CA TRP A 374 12.16 34.82 -6.89
C TRP A 374 13.18 35.44 -5.95
N TYR A 375 13.82 34.62 -5.15
CA TYR A 375 14.82 35.01 -4.16
C TYR A 375 16.15 34.41 -4.57
N GLY A 376 17.14 35.28 -4.85
CA GLY A 376 18.47 34.88 -5.27
C GLY A 376 19.57 35.38 -4.33
N ILE A 377 20.40 34.46 -3.88
CA ILE A 377 21.67 34.75 -3.21
C ILE A 377 22.77 34.32 -4.18
N GLN A 378 23.50 35.32 -4.70
CA GLN A 378 24.60 35.09 -5.63
C GLN A 378 25.87 34.67 -4.90
N ARG A 379 26.73 33.91 -5.58
CA ARG A 379 28.08 33.65 -5.05
C ARG A 379 28.86 34.96 -4.95
N PRO A 380 29.65 35.16 -3.88
CA PRO A 380 30.69 36.20 -3.90
C PRO A 380 31.65 35.89 -5.07
N THR A 381 31.93 36.88 -5.90
CA THR A 381 32.96 36.74 -6.93
C THR A 381 34.30 36.77 -6.23
N ASP A 382 34.96 35.62 -6.14
CA ASP A 382 36.33 35.60 -5.63
C ASP A 382 37.27 36.06 -6.75
N VAL A 383 37.68 37.31 -6.65
CA VAL A 383 38.58 37.96 -7.63
C VAL A 383 40.01 37.40 -7.57
N ASN A 384 40.34 36.62 -6.51
CA ASN A 384 41.68 36.07 -6.28
C ASN A 384 41.81 34.60 -6.74
N ALA A 385 40.77 34.04 -7.35
CA ALA A 385 40.78 32.65 -7.82
C ALA A 385 41.17 32.49 -9.30
N PHE A 386 41.80 33.54 -9.91
CA PHE A 386 42.30 33.53 -11.29
C PHE A 386 43.81 33.69 -11.30
#